data_c69770eb37b8efd04dbda5a60cc610db
#
_entry.id   c69770eb37b8efd04dbda5a60cc610db
#
_cell.length_a   1.000
_cell.length_b   1.000
_cell.length_c   1.000
_cell.angle_alpha   90.00
_cell.angle_beta   90.00
_cell.angle_gamma   90.00
#
_symmetry.space_group_name_H-M   'P 1'
#
loop_
_entity.id
_entity.type
_entity.pdbx_description
1 polymer ?
#
loop_
_entity_poly.entity_id
_entity_poly.type
_entity_poly.pdbx_seq_one_letter_code
_entity_poly.pdbx_strand_id
1 'polypeptide(L)'
;KAGFVTQTPSPDGDNRRSCWLAAQRRLEINADAAVDSAMATTMDQVSSTLRQEAWQRYRSASDNLPKQWTDPTVTSSSVLRLTSEEYARMSQELRELFNTWTSRDLAHEEGDGSQPVMLNIDAFRWLP
;
A
#
# COMPACT_ATOMS: atom_id res chain seq x y z
N LYS A 1 -12.84 -9.10 18.93
CA LYS A 1 -12.01 -8.10 18.38
C LYS A 1 -11.05 -8.65 17.35
N ALA A 2 -11.07 -8.05 16.23
CA ALA A 2 -10.23 -8.53 15.15
C ALA A 2 -8.76 -8.25 15.44
N GLY A 3 -7.93 -9.24 15.18
CA GLY A 3 -6.53 -9.13 15.49
C GLY A 3 -5.79 -8.06 14.73
N PHE A 4 -6.34 -7.60 13.60
CA PHE A 4 -5.64 -6.61 12.80
C PHE A 4 -5.60 -5.22 13.45
N VAL A 5 -6.20 -5.06 14.61
CA VAL A 5 -6.18 -3.79 15.34
C VAL A 5 -5.45 -3.94 16.66
N THR A 6 -4.67 -4.96 16.81
CA THR A 6 -4.05 -5.26 18.10
C THR A 6 -2.73 -4.60 18.35
N GLN A 7 -2.12 -4.00 17.33
CA GLN A 7 -0.83 -3.41 17.58
C GLN A 7 -0.94 -2.28 18.58
N THR A 8 0.15 -2.07 19.26
CA THR A 8 0.25 -1.04 20.27
C THR A 8 -0.04 0.32 19.65
N PRO A 9 -0.81 1.14 20.33
CA PRO A 9 -1.03 2.49 19.85
C PRO A 9 0.29 3.22 19.71
N SER A 10 0.49 3.79 18.56
CA SER A 10 1.69 4.54 18.28
C SER A 10 1.42 6.02 18.46
N PRO A 11 2.46 6.82 18.53
CA PRO A 11 2.28 8.26 18.43
C PRO A 11 1.54 8.61 17.15
N ASP A 12 0.96 9.75 17.13
CA ASP A 12 -0.07 10.16 16.19
C ASP A 12 0.14 9.79 14.74
N GLY A 13 1.34 9.97 14.21
CA GLY A 13 1.60 9.65 12.82
C GLY A 13 1.45 8.17 12.50
N ASP A 14 1.86 7.34 13.45
CA ASP A 14 1.82 5.89 13.26
C ASP A 14 0.42 5.32 13.40
N ASN A 15 -0.46 5.96 14.17
CA ASN A 15 -1.84 5.51 14.27
C ASN A 15 -2.54 5.49 12.92
N ARG A 16 -2.34 6.54 12.14
CA ARG A 16 -2.96 6.63 10.83
C ARG A 16 -2.44 5.54 9.91
N ARG A 17 -1.14 5.33 9.94
CA ARG A 17 -0.51 4.30 9.14
C ARG A 17 -0.97 2.91 9.55
N SER A 18 -1.07 2.67 10.85
CA SER A 18 -1.52 1.38 11.37
C SER A 18 -2.96 1.09 10.97
N CYS A 19 -3.81 2.08 11.02
CA CYS A 19 -5.21 1.93 10.59
C CYS A 19 -5.29 1.61 9.11
N TRP A 20 -4.46 2.26 8.30
CA TRP A 20 -4.41 2.01 6.87
C TRP A 20 -3.99 0.56 6.58
N LEU A 21 -2.93 0.10 7.22
CA LEU A 21 -2.44 -1.25 7.02
C LEU A 21 -3.44 -2.29 7.50
N ALA A 22 -4.10 -2.02 8.61
CA ALA A 22 -5.13 -2.92 9.12
C ALA A 22 -6.31 -3.02 8.15
N ALA A 23 -6.73 -1.91 7.59
CA ALA A 23 -7.82 -1.91 6.63
C ALA A 23 -7.44 -2.68 5.37
N GLN A 24 -6.23 -2.52 4.90
CA GLN A 24 -5.76 -3.22 3.71
C GLN A 24 -5.68 -4.73 3.94
N ARG A 25 -5.19 -5.14 5.10
CA ARG A 25 -5.13 -6.54 5.47
C ARG A 25 -6.53 -7.14 5.58
N ARG A 26 -7.45 -6.37 6.10
CA ARG A 26 -8.84 -6.80 6.19
C ARG A 26 -9.46 -7.03 4.81
N LEU A 27 -9.13 -6.19 3.85
CA LEU A 27 -9.58 -6.38 2.48
C LEU A 27 -9.08 -7.71 1.93
N GLU A 28 -7.82 -8.03 2.13
CA GLU A 28 -7.26 -9.30 1.68
C GLU A 28 -7.98 -10.49 2.29
N ILE A 29 -8.20 -10.46 3.59
CA ILE A 29 -8.89 -11.54 4.30
C ILE A 29 -10.31 -11.71 3.77
N ASN A 30 -11.02 -10.61 3.62
CA ASN A 30 -12.41 -10.67 3.16
C ASN A 30 -12.50 -11.18 1.73
N ALA A 31 -11.56 -10.79 0.87
CA ALA A 31 -11.53 -11.27 -0.49
C ALA A 31 -11.28 -12.78 -0.53
N ASP A 32 -10.34 -13.24 0.27
CA ASP A 32 -10.00 -14.67 0.33
C ASP A 32 -11.16 -15.49 0.87
N ALA A 33 -11.85 -14.96 1.86
CA ALA A 33 -12.95 -15.67 2.48
C ALA A 33 -14.22 -15.63 1.65
N ALA A 34 -14.31 -14.71 0.69
CA ALA A 34 -15.51 -14.50 -0.11
C ALA A 34 -16.75 -14.37 0.76
N VAL A 35 -16.59 -13.78 1.94
CA VAL A 35 -17.66 -13.72 2.94
C VAL A 35 -18.74 -12.75 2.53
N ASP A 36 -18.35 -11.60 1.99
CA ASP A 36 -19.28 -10.54 1.61
C ASP A 36 -18.69 -9.78 0.45
N SER A 37 -19.09 -10.17 -0.76
CA SER A 37 -18.53 -9.56 -1.97
C SER A 37 -18.91 -8.09 -2.10
N ALA A 38 -20.09 -7.69 -1.61
CA ALA A 38 -20.48 -6.28 -1.67
C ALA A 38 -19.62 -5.44 -0.76
N MET A 39 -19.32 -5.93 0.44
CA MET A 39 -18.45 -5.22 1.37
C MET A 39 -17.01 -5.17 0.83
N ALA A 40 -16.52 -6.28 0.29
CA ALA A 40 -15.19 -6.33 -0.30
C ALA A 40 -15.06 -5.32 -1.44
N THR A 41 -16.06 -5.23 -2.29
CA THR A 41 -16.08 -4.26 -3.39
C THR A 41 -16.05 -2.83 -2.86
N THR A 42 -16.86 -2.53 -1.86
CA THR A 42 -16.91 -1.19 -1.26
C THR A 42 -15.56 -0.81 -0.66
N MET A 43 -14.95 -1.72 0.07
CA MET A 43 -13.65 -1.45 0.68
C MET A 43 -12.55 -1.31 -0.37
N ASP A 44 -12.63 -2.07 -1.44
CA ASP A 44 -11.69 -1.92 -2.55
C ASP A 44 -11.81 -0.55 -3.19
N GLN A 45 -13.03 -0.07 -3.38
CA GLN A 45 -13.27 1.27 -3.92
C GLN A 45 -12.72 2.36 -3.01
N VAL A 46 -12.91 2.21 -1.69
CA VAL A 46 -12.35 3.15 -0.73
C VAL A 46 -10.83 3.17 -0.82
N SER A 47 -10.22 1.99 -0.88
CA SER A 47 -8.77 1.88 -0.99
C SER A 47 -8.26 2.54 -2.26
N SER A 48 -8.92 2.30 -3.40
CA SER A 48 -8.54 2.91 -4.68
C SER A 48 -8.66 4.42 -4.62
N THR A 49 -9.72 4.92 -4.03
CA THR A 49 -9.95 6.36 -3.90
C THR A 49 -8.87 7.00 -3.05
N LEU A 50 -8.51 6.37 -1.93
CA LEU A 50 -7.45 6.89 -1.07
C LEU A 50 -6.11 6.96 -1.79
N ARG A 51 -5.79 5.91 -2.56
CA ARG A 51 -4.55 5.91 -3.33
C ARG A 51 -4.53 7.00 -4.37
N GLN A 52 -5.64 7.19 -5.05
CA GLN A 52 -5.76 8.20 -6.09
C GLN A 52 -5.66 9.62 -5.50
N GLU A 53 -6.32 9.86 -4.39
CA GLU A 53 -6.25 11.16 -3.73
C GLU A 53 -4.85 11.46 -3.22
N ALA A 54 -4.18 10.47 -2.66
CA ALA A 54 -2.81 10.65 -2.19
C ALA A 54 -1.88 11.01 -3.34
N TRP A 55 -2.03 10.33 -4.48
CA TRP A 55 -1.24 10.62 -5.66
C TRP A 55 -1.49 12.03 -6.18
N GLN A 56 -2.76 12.45 -6.21
CA GLN A 56 -3.11 13.79 -6.67
C GLN A 56 -2.53 14.86 -5.76
N ARG A 57 -2.59 14.66 -4.44
CA ARG A 57 -1.98 15.60 -3.50
C ARG A 57 -0.48 15.70 -3.71
N TYR A 58 0.17 14.57 -3.89
CA TYR A 58 1.60 14.56 -4.16
C TYR A 58 1.91 15.32 -5.44
N ARG A 59 1.20 15.06 -6.52
CA ARG A 59 1.41 15.74 -7.80
C ARG A 59 1.26 17.23 -7.67
N SER A 60 0.26 17.67 -6.92
CA SER A 60 0.01 19.10 -6.73
C SER A 60 1.09 19.78 -5.90
N ALA A 61 1.73 19.07 -5.00
CA ALA A 61 2.70 19.64 -4.08
C ALA A 61 4.15 19.41 -4.51
N SER A 62 4.40 18.54 -5.49
CA SER A 62 5.74 18.05 -5.78
C SER A 62 6.74 19.15 -6.13
N ASP A 63 6.29 20.20 -6.80
CA ASP A 63 7.19 21.30 -7.17
C ASP A 63 7.73 22.05 -5.95
N ASN A 64 7.04 21.96 -4.83
CA ASN A 64 7.42 22.64 -3.60
C ASN A 64 8.12 21.73 -2.60
N LEU A 65 8.32 20.46 -2.95
CA LEU A 65 8.99 19.51 -2.08
C LEU A 65 10.49 19.49 -2.36
N PRO A 66 11.33 19.24 -1.35
CA PRO A 66 12.75 19.07 -1.57
C PRO A 66 13.03 17.91 -2.51
N LYS A 67 14.08 18.02 -3.30
CA LYS A 67 14.43 17.02 -4.30
C LYS A 67 14.71 15.65 -3.69
N GLN A 68 15.21 15.60 -2.47
CA GLN A 68 15.46 14.33 -1.80
C GLN A 68 14.18 13.52 -1.62
N TRP A 69 13.01 14.16 -1.69
CA TRP A 69 11.71 13.50 -1.56
C TRP A 69 11.00 13.31 -2.89
N THR A 70 11.46 13.96 -3.95
CA THR A 70 10.86 13.79 -5.27
C THR A 70 11.70 12.93 -6.20
N ASP A 71 13.02 13.00 -6.11
CA ASP A 71 13.88 12.24 -6.99
C ASP A 71 13.68 10.73 -6.89
N PRO A 72 13.50 10.14 -5.69
CA PRO A 72 13.29 8.70 -5.60
C PRO A 72 11.89 8.23 -5.95
N THR A 73 10.99 9.13 -6.29
CA THR A 73 9.61 8.72 -6.64
C THR A 73 9.63 7.76 -7.81
N VAL A 74 8.91 6.66 -7.65
CA VAL A 74 8.85 5.60 -8.65
C VAL A 74 7.42 5.48 -9.14
N THR A 75 7.24 5.62 -10.46
CA THR A 75 5.98 5.25 -11.10
C THR A 75 6.35 4.45 -12.34
N SER A 76 5.83 3.25 -12.41
CA SER A 76 6.11 2.38 -13.54
C SER A 76 4.85 1.60 -13.89
N SER A 77 4.64 1.46 -15.18
CA SER A 77 3.50 0.70 -15.66
C SER A 77 3.93 -0.06 -16.91
N SER A 78 3.59 -1.32 -16.99
CA SER A 78 3.96 -2.15 -18.10
C SER A 78 2.98 -3.29 -18.27
N VAL A 79 2.83 -3.78 -19.49
CA VAL A 79 2.09 -5.00 -19.76
C VAL A 79 3.11 -6.05 -20.18
N LEU A 80 3.24 -7.07 -19.35
CA LEU A 80 4.17 -8.16 -19.57
C LEU A 80 3.40 -9.41 -20.00
N ARG A 81 3.96 -10.16 -20.94
CA ARG A 81 3.36 -11.41 -21.37
C ARG A 81 4.07 -12.54 -20.63
N LEU A 82 3.39 -13.14 -19.68
CA LEU A 82 3.97 -14.14 -18.79
C LEU A 82 3.15 -15.42 -18.81
N THR A 83 3.82 -16.53 -18.56
CA THR A 83 3.10 -17.75 -18.22
C THR A 83 2.53 -17.61 -16.81
N SER A 84 1.56 -18.47 -16.46
CA SER A 84 1.00 -18.44 -15.11
C SER A 84 2.06 -18.71 -14.05
N GLU A 85 3.05 -19.53 -14.36
CA GLU A 85 4.15 -19.85 -13.45
C GLU A 85 5.08 -18.64 -13.26
N GLU A 86 5.39 -17.95 -14.35
CA GLU A 86 6.19 -16.73 -14.26
C GLU A 86 5.45 -15.64 -13.48
N TYR A 87 4.15 -15.51 -13.74
CA TYR A 87 3.33 -14.55 -13.02
C TYR A 87 3.31 -14.86 -11.53
N ALA A 88 3.14 -16.13 -11.16
CA ALA A 88 3.14 -16.52 -9.75
C ALA A 88 4.47 -16.19 -9.09
N ARG A 89 5.58 -16.43 -9.78
CA ARG A 89 6.91 -16.13 -9.25
C ARG A 89 7.12 -14.64 -9.08
N MET A 90 6.73 -13.85 -10.08
CA MET A 90 6.82 -12.40 -9.99
C MET A 90 5.98 -11.87 -8.82
N SER A 91 4.76 -12.38 -8.66
CA SER A 91 3.88 -11.97 -7.57
C SER A 91 4.50 -12.28 -6.22
N GLN A 92 5.15 -13.43 -6.10
CA GLN A 92 5.82 -13.80 -4.87
C GLN A 92 6.97 -12.85 -4.56
N GLU A 93 7.76 -12.51 -5.56
CA GLU A 93 8.87 -11.57 -5.39
C GLU A 93 8.37 -10.19 -4.96
N LEU A 94 7.28 -9.73 -5.56
CA LEU A 94 6.70 -8.44 -5.20
C LEU A 94 6.15 -8.44 -3.76
N ARG A 95 5.49 -9.54 -3.36
CA ARG A 95 5.00 -9.67 -1.99
C ARG A 95 6.15 -9.66 -1.00
N GLU A 96 7.23 -10.36 -1.32
CA GLU A 96 8.39 -10.41 -0.43
C GLU A 96 9.01 -9.04 -0.28
N LEU A 97 9.13 -8.30 -1.36
CA LEU A 97 9.65 -6.94 -1.31
C LEU A 97 8.75 -6.05 -0.46
N PHE A 98 7.46 -6.10 -0.69
CA PHE A 98 6.50 -5.33 0.07
C PHE A 98 6.57 -5.66 1.56
N ASN A 99 6.59 -6.97 1.88
CA ASN A 99 6.64 -7.41 3.26
C ASN A 99 7.94 -7.03 3.94
N THR A 100 9.05 -7.08 3.22
CA THR A 100 10.34 -6.67 3.75
C THR A 100 10.31 -5.24 4.25
N TRP A 101 9.73 -4.34 3.45
CA TRP A 101 9.71 -2.94 3.83
C TRP A 101 8.64 -2.61 4.86
N THR A 102 7.46 -3.24 4.77
CA THR A 102 6.37 -2.92 5.70
C THR A 102 6.59 -3.54 7.07
N SER A 103 7.40 -4.60 7.17
CA SER A 103 7.66 -5.26 8.44
C SER A 103 8.91 -4.73 9.14
N ARG A 104 9.68 -3.86 8.52
CA ARG A 104 10.84 -3.25 9.16
C ARG A 104 10.40 -2.42 10.34
N ASP A 105 11.11 -2.59 11.44
CA ASP A 105 10.94 -1.71 12.57
C ASP A 105 11.73 -0.43 12.29
N LEU A 106 11.07 0.49 11.64
CA LEU A 106 11.65 1.79 11.36
C LEU A 106 11.18 2.71 12.49
N ALA A 107 11.89 2.69 13.60
CA ALA A 107 11.50 3.42 14.80
C ALA A 107 11.70 4.92 14.59
N HIS A 108 10.91 5.49 13.70
CA HIS A 108 10.98 6.91 13.39
C HIS A 108 9.95 7.68 14.16
N GLU A 109 10.31 8.90 14.51
CA GLU A 109 9.42 9.81 15.20
C GLU A 109 9.31 11.09 14.40
N GLU A 110 8.21 11.78 14.61
CA GLU A 110 8.00 13.08 13.97
C GLU A 110 9.13 14.02 14.33
N GLY A 111 9.69 14.66 13.32
CA GLY A 111 10.80 15.59 13.53
C GLY A 111 12.17 15.00 13.36
N ASP A 112 12.28 13.69 13.12
CA ASP A 112 13.59 13.03 12.97
C ASP A 112 14.10 13.04 11.52
N GLY A 113 13.40 13.71 10.63
CA GLY A 113 13.77 13.76 9.21
C GLY A 113 13.05 12.73 8.35
N SER A 114 12.33 11.81 8.96
CA SER A 114 11.55 10.84 8.20
C SER A 114 10.23 11.45 7.77
N GLN A 115 9.66 10.92 6.70
CA GLN A 115 8.39 11.37 6.17
C GLN A 115 7.58 10.16 5.76
N PRO A 116 6.26 10.26 5.81
CA PRO A 116 5.43 9.15 5.33
C PRO A 116 5.54 9.01 3.82
N VAL A 117 5.69 7.77 3.37
CA VAL A 117 5.78 7.42 1.95
C VAL A 117 4.73 6.36 1.69
N MET A 118 3.88 6.60 0.71
CA MET A 118 2.88 5.60 0.34
C MET A 118 3.45 4.64 -0.68
N LEU A 119 3.31 3.36 -0.40
CA LEU A 119 3.75 2.29 -1.28
C LEU A 119 2.55 1.43 -1.66
N ASN A 120 2.31 1.32 -2.95
CA ASN A 120 1.26 0.46 -3.49
C ASN A 120 1.87 -0.44 -4.54
N ILE A 121 1.45 -1.69 -4.55
CA ILE A 121 1.90 -2.64 -5.56
C ILE A 121 0.66 -3.34 -6.11
N ASP A 122 0.51 -3.31 -7.43
CA ASP A 122 -0.57 -4.01 -8.11
C ASP A 122 -0.01 -4.79 -9.28
N ALA A 123 -0.34 -6.06 -9.37
CA ALA A 123 -0.05 -6.88 -10.52
C ALA A 123 -1.26 -7.77 -10.76
N PHE A 124 -1.82 -7.72 -11.96
CA PHE A 124 -3.05 -8.45 -12.24
C PHE A 124 -3.12 -8.77 -13.71
N ARG A 125 -3.96 -9.73 -14.07
CA ARG A 125 -4.16 -10.10 -15.45
C ARG A 125 -4.78 -8.94 -16.22
N TRP A 126 -4.06 -8.46 -17.22
CA TRP A 126 -4.59 -7.39 -18.06
C TRP A 126 -5.65 -7.95 -18.99
N LEU A 127 -6.82 -7.33 -19.00
CA LEU A 127 -7.93 -7.71 -19.87
C LEU A 127 -8.24 -6.54 -20.81
N PRO A 128 -8.40 -6.84 -22.13
CA PRO A 128 -8.69 -5.78 -23.10
C PRO A 128 -10.09 -5.21 -22.91
#